data_3189b4535bc79f08356885c12ba0cb73
#
_entry.id   3189b4535bc79f08356885c12ba0cb73
#
_cell.length_a   1.000
_cell.length_b   1.000
_cell.length_c   1.000
_cell.angle_alpha   90.00
_cell.angle_beta   90.00
_cell.angle_gamma   90.00
#
_symmetry.space_group_name_H-M   'P 1'
#
loop_
_entity.id
_entity.type
_entity.pdbx_description
1 polymer ?
#
loop_
_entity_poly.entity_id
_entity_poly.type
_entity_poly.pdbx_seq_one_letter_code
_entity_poly.pdbx_strand_id
1 'polypeptide(L)'
;NVTFASLPLSEMLQGMARFNGIFICTTNLLERNDQAALRRFTFKIRFKPLTVVQREAMFVTEVLGGDAARLGGDLRVRLAVLDQLCLGDFAAVRRQAVILATEMDAPEFLAQLEAEHRIKPEVREARGMGFL
;
A
#
# COMPACT_ATOMS: atom_id res chain seq x y z
N ASN A 1 10.14 -5.43 -22.41
CA ASN A 1 8.76 -5.28 -22.91
C ASN A 1 7.79 -5.73 -21.82
N VAL A 2 7.12 -4.78 -21.18
CA VAL A 2 6.03 -5.05 -20.26
C VAL A 2 4.74 -5.03 -21.07
N THR A 3 4.11 -6.19 -21.22
CA THR A 3 2.84 -6.29 -21.92
C THR A 3 1.73 -6.45 -20.89
N PHE A 4 0.84 -5.47 -20.80
CA PHE A 4 -0.38 -5.57 -20.01
C PHE A 4 -1.47 -6.17 -20.89
N ALA A 5 -1.80 -7.44 -20.66
CA ALA A 5 -2.91 -8.09 -21.31
C ALA A 5 -3.81 -8.74 -20.26
N SER A 6 -5.11 -8.51 -20.39
CA SER A 6 -6.13 -9.21 -19.64
C SER A 6 -6.32 -10.61 -20.26
N LEU A 7 -5.40 -11.53 -19.96
CA LEU A 7 -5.49 -12.91 -20.41
C LEU A 7 -6.33 -13.73 -19.42
N PRO A 8 -7.13 -14.70 -19.91
CA PRO A 8 -7.71 -15.70 -19.04
C PRO A 8 -6.64 -16.40 -18.21
N LEU A 9 -6.92 -16.66 -16.94
CA LEU A 9 -5.97 -17.27 -16.00
C LEU A 9 -5.35 -18.56 -16.55
N SER A 10 -6.12 -19.36 -17.24
CA SER A 10 -5.68 -20.63 -17.85
C SER A 10 -4.60 -20.44 -18.93
N GLU A 11 -4.73 -19.43 -19.80
CA GLU A 11 -3.74 -19.12 -20.84
C GLU A 11 -2.46 -18.57 -20.22
N MET A 12 -2.57 -17.71 -19.20
CA MET A 12 -1.43 -17.21 -18.45
C MET A 12 -0.63 -18.35 -17.81
N LEU A 13 -1.30 -19.31 -17.18
CA LEU A 13 -0.68 -20.47 -16.55
C LEU A 13 0.02 -21.40 -17.55
N GLN A 14 -0.55 -21.56 -18.73
CA GLN A 14 0.08 -22.32 -19.81
C GLN A 14 1.32 -21.61 -20.35
N GLY A 15 1.27 -20.28 -20.49
CA GLY A 15 2.40 -19.46 -20.87
C GLY A 15 3.56 -19.51 -19.88
N MET A 16 3.25 -19.55 -18.59
CA MET A 16 4.26 -19.69 -17.52
C MET A 16 5.05 -21.00 -17.61
N ALA A 17 4.38 -22.10 -17.92
CA ALA A 17 5.03 -23.43 -18.03
C ALA A 17 6.03 -23.51 -19.18
N ARG A 18 5.89 -22.67 -20.20
CA ARG A 18 6.76 -22.61 -21.38
C ARG A 18 7.79 -21.50 -21.33
N PHE A 19 7.67 -20.59 -20.38
CA PHE A 19 8.54 -19.42 -20.27
C PHE A 19 9.86 -19.81 -19.58
N ASN A 20 10.96 -19.61 -20.30
CA ASN A 20 12.31 -19.86 -19.78
C ASN A 20 12.89 -18.56 -19.22
N GLY A 21 12.50 -18.20 -18.00
CA GLY A 21 12.92 -16.97 -17.35
C GLY A 21 12.21 -16.77 -16.00
N ILE A 22 12.27 -15.56 -15.49
CA ILE A 22 11.59 -15.17 -14.24
C ILE A 22 10.22 -14.59 -14.59
N PHE A 23 9.17 -15.15 -14.03
CA PHE A 23 7.80 -14.67 -14.16
C PHE A 23 7.31 -14.11 -12.83
N ILE A 24 6.86 -12.86 -12.84
CA ILE A 24 6.33 -12.17 -11.65
C ILE A 24 4.89 -11.75 -11.94
N CYS A 25 3.99 -12.16 -11.06
CA CYS A 25 2.58 -11.78 -11.12
C CYS A 25 2.18 -11.08 -9.82
N THR A 26 1.40 -10.00 -9.92
CA THR A 26 0.83 -9.31 -8.77
C THR A 26 -0.69 -9.37 -8.83
N THR A 27 -1.32 -9.51 -7.69
CA THR A 27 -2.79 -9.53 -7.57
C THR A 27 -3.22 -8.93 -6.23
N ASN A 28 -4.35 -8.25 -6.24
CA ASN A 28 -5.05 -7.81 -5.03
C ASN A 28 -6.24 -8.73 -4.69
N LEU A 29 -6.48 -9.79 -5.45
CA LEU A 29 -7.62 -10.70 -5.35
C LEU A 29 -7.21 -12.11 -4.89
N LEU A 30 -6.28 -12.21 -3.93
CA LEU A 30 -5.73 -13.49 -3.50
C LEU A 30 -6.80 -14.50 -3.04
N GLU A 31 -7.89 -14.01 -2.44
CA GLU A 31 -8.98 -14.85 -1.93
C GLU A 31 -9.88 -15.41 -3.02
N ARG A 32 -9.88 -14.77 -4.20
CA ARG A 32 -10.67 -15.20 -5.36
C ARG A 32 -9.85 -16.01 -6.37
N ASN A 33 -8.57 -16.12 -6.16
CA ASN A 33 -7.71 -16.85 -7.08
C ASN A 33 -7.80 -18.35 -6.82
N ASP A 34 -7.88 -19.08 -7.91
CA ASP A 34 -7.83 -20.52 -7.90
C ASP A 34 -6.59 -21.02 -7.15
N GLN A 35 -6.80 -21.82 -6.13
CA GLN A 35 -5.75 -22.47 -5.34
C GLN A 35 -4.80 -23.28 -6.23
N ALA A 36 -5.29 -23.85 -7.33
CA ALA A 36 -4.49 -24.58 -8.29
C ALA A 36 -3.50 -23.65 -9.03
N ALA A 37 -3.90 -22.40 -9.32
CA ALA A 37 -3.02 -21.38 -9.91
C ALA A 37 -1.88 -21.00 -8.97
N LEU A 38 -2.19 -20.78 -7.69
CA LEU A 38 -1.21 -20.40 -6.69
C LEU A 38 -0.12 -21.46 -6.46
N ARG A 39 -0.45 -22.73 -6.63
CA ARG A 39 0.51 -23.85 -6.48
C ARG A 39 1.63 -23.81 -7.53
N ARG A 40 1.41 -23.15 -8.65
CA ARG A 40 2.40 -23.07 -9.74
C ARG A 40 3.48 -22.01 -9.49
N PHE A 41 3.27 -21.09 -8.54
CA PHE A 41 4.26 -20.11 -8.15
C PHE A 41 5.21 -20.66 -7.10
N THR A 42 6.50 -20.58 -7.35
CA THR A 42 7.55 -21.01 -6.41
C THR A 42 7.57 -20.14 -5.15
N PHE A 43 7.45 -18.82 -5.34
CA PHE A 43 7.43 -17.87 -4.25
C PHE A 43 6.09 -17.15 -4.22
N LYS A 44 5.55 -16.99 -3.01
CA LYS A 44 4.31 -16.25 -2.76
C LYS A 44 4.60 -15.22 -1.67
N ILE A 45 4.57 -13.96 -2.06
CA ILE A 45 4.88 -12.84 -1.17
C ILE A 45 3.59 -12.07 -0.93
N ARG A 46 3.20 -11.96 0.32
CA ARG A 46 2.04 -11.16 0.73
C ARG A 46 2.52 -9.82 1.28
N PHE A 47 2.14 -8.74 0.62
CA PHE A 47 2.33 -7.40 1.12
C PHE A 47 1.23 -7.06 2.13
N LYS A 48 1.63 -6.55 3.28
CA LYS A 48 0.73 -6.12 4.34
C LYS A 48 0.85 -4.60 4.53
N PRO A 49 -0.15 -3.96 5.15
CA PRO A 49 0.00 -2.59 5.61
C PRO A 49 1.22 -2.40 6.50
N LEU A 50 1.73 -1.19 6.56
CA LEU A 50 2.88 -0.84 7.38
C LEU A 50 2.57 -1.01 8.87
N THR A 51 3.49 -1.59 9.62
CA THR A 51 3.44 -1.59 11.08
C THR A 51 3.61 -0.17 11.63
N VAL A 52 3.31 0.05 12.91
CA VAL A 52 3.50 1.36 13.57
C VAL A 52 4.94 1.85 13.40
N VAL A 53 5.91 0.98 13.65
CA VAL A 53 7.34 1.31 13.51
C VAL A 53 7.71 1.70 12.09
N GLN A 54 7.19 0.96 11.10
CA GLN A 54 7.42 1.24 9.70
C GLN A 54 6.76 2.56 9.25
N ARG A 55 5.54 2.85 9.73
CA ARG A 55 4.86 4.12 9.45
C ARG A 55 5.64 5.32 9.99
N GLU A 56 6.09 5.23 11.23
CA GLU A 56 6.91 6.27 11.86
C GLU A 56 8.22 6.48 11.10
N ALA A 57 8.94 5.40 10.80
CA ALA A 57 10.19 5.47 10.05
C ALA A 57 9.99 6.09 8.66
N MET A 58 8.92 5.69 7.96
CA MET A 58 8.58 6.22 6.65
C MET A 58 8.24 7.71 6.73
N PHE A 59 7.44 8.12 7.72
CA PHE A 59 7.08 9.52 7.94
C PHE A 59 8.31 10.38 8.27
N VAL A 60 9.18 9.89 9.13
CA VAL A 60 10.45 10.58 9.46
C VAL A 60 11.32 10.78 8.21
N THR A 61 11.47 9.73 7.41
CA THR A 61 12.30 9.79 6.20
C THR A 61 11.71 10.71 5.14
N GLU A 62 10.42 10.58 4.87
CA GLU A 62 9.77 11.24 3.73
C GLU A 62 9.32 12.67 4.03
N VAL A 63 8.98 12.97 5.27
CA VAL A 63 8.35 14.23 5.65
C VAL A 63 9.23 15.09 6.57
N LEU A 64 9.96 14.44 7.48
CA LEU A 64 10.76 15.16 8.48
C LEU A 64 12.25 15.24 8.13
N GLY A 65 12.62 14.90 6.89
CA GLY A 65 14.02 14.98 6.44
C GLY A 65 14.97 14.02 7.16
N GLY A 66 14.45 12.92 7.70
CA GLY A 66 15.23 11.93 8.45
C GLY A 66 15.45 12.28 9.93
N ASP A 67 14.93 13.39 10.40
CA ASP A 67 15.10 13.82 11.79
C ASP A 67 13.97 13.27 12.68
N ALA A 68 14.24 12.17 13.38
CA ALA A 68 13.29 11.52 14.27
C ALA A 68 12.87 12.40 15.47
N ALA A 69 13.69 13.37 15.88
CA ALA A 69 13.37 14.28 16.97
C ALA A 69 12.19 15.22 16.62
N ARG A 70 11.93 15.42 15.34
CA ARG A 70 10.81 16.21 14.85
C ARG A 70 9.46 15.47 14.89
N LEU A 71 9.47 14.17 15.12
CA LEU A 71 8.26 13.38 15.31
C LEU A 71 7.69 13.59 16.71
N GLY A 72 6.91 14.64 16.87
CA GLY A 72 6.25 14.98 18.13
C GLY A 72 5.15 13.99 18.52
N GLY A 73 4.73 14.06 19.79
CA GLY A 73 3.71 13.15 20.34
C GLY A 73 2.39 13.18 19.57
N ASP A 74 1.94 14.35 19.15
CA ASP A 74 0.70 14.51 18.40
C ASP A 74 0.72 13.80 17.05
N LEU A 75 1.82 13.95 16.29
CA LEU A 75 2.00 13.28 15.01
C LEU A 75 2.05 11.76 15.20
N ARG A 76 2.73 11.32 16.25
CA ARG A 76 2.89 9.90 16.58
C ARG A 76 1.54 9.25 16.90
N VAL A 77 0.71 9.88 17.71
CA VAL A 77 -0.64 9.39 18.04
C VAL A 77 -1.51 9.29 16.79
N ARG A 78 -1.48 10.29 15.92
CA ARG A 78 -2.22 10.30 14.67
C ARG A 78 -1.76 9.19 13.72
N LEU A 79 -0.44 8.96 13.59
CA LEU A 79 0.11 7.88 12.78
C LEU A 79 -0.26 6.48 13.32
N ALA A 80 -0.34 6.34 14.63
CA ALA A 80 -0.57 5.04 15.28
C ALA A 80 -1.92 4.42 14.89
N VAL A 81 -2.94 5.23 14.64
CA VAL A 81 -4.29 4.76 14.28
C VAL A 81 -4.48 4.46 12.78
N LEU A 82 -3.49 4.79 11.95
CA LEU A 82 -3.56 4.59 10.50
C LEU A 82 -3.05 3.19 10.10
N ASP A 83 -3.70 2.17 10.59
CA ASP A 83 -3.26 0.77 10.53
C ASP A 83 -3.30 0.13 9.12
N GLN A 84 -3.97 0.76 8.16
CA GLN A 84 -4.07 0.29 6.77
C GLN A 84 -3.17 1.07 5.80
N LEU A 85 -2.26 1.92 6.29
CA LEU A 85 -1.33 2.63 5.42
C LEU A 85 -0.32 1.70 4.76
N CYS A 86 -0.10 1.93 3.48
CA CYS A 86 0.90 1.28 2.65
C CYS A 86 1.89 2.31 2.10
N LEU A 87 3.00 1.86 1.53
CA LEU A 87 3.97 2.73 0.86
C LEU A 87 3.33 3.56 -0.26
N GLY A 88 2.36 2.98 -0.96
CA GLY A 88 1.62 3.65 -2.02
C GLY A 88 0.88 4.90 -1.59
N ASP A 89 0.42 4.95 -0.33
CA ASP A 89 -0.30 6.12 0.21
C ASP A 89 0.64 7.32 0.37
N PHE A 90 1.85 7.10 0.86
CA PHE A 90 2.89 8.14 0.93
C PHE A 90 3.25 8.66 -0.47
N ALA A 91 3.41 7.76 -1.44
CA ALA A 91 3.67 8.14 -2.82
C ALA A 91 2.50 8.92 -3.44
N ALA A 92 1.26 8.57 -3.13
CA ALA A 92 0.08 9.27 -3.60
C ALA A 92 0.02 10.71 -3.07
N VAL A 93 0.21 10.90 -1.77
CA VAL A 93 0.22 12.24 -1.15
C VAL A 93 1.36 13.09 -1.72
N ARG A 94 2.54 12.52 -1.90
CA ARG A 94 3.66 13.23 -2.53
C ARG A 94 3.34 13.69 -3.96
N ARG A 95 2.71 12.82 -4.76
CA ARG A 95 2.26 13.20 -6.12
C ARG A 95 1.22 14.29 -6.11
N GLN A 96 0.28 14.26 -5.16
CA GLN A 96 -0.72 15.33 -5.00
C GLN A 96 -0.04 16.67 -4.72
N ALA A 97 0.94 16.71 -3.82
CA ALA A 97 1.70 17.91 -3.52
C ALA A 97 2.40 18.48 -4.77
N VAL A 98 3.03 17.61 -5.56
CA VAL A 98 3.70 18.01 -6.81
C VAL A 98 2.69 18.55 -7.84
N ILE A 99 1.57 17.87 -8.04
CA ILE A 99 0.53 18.29 -9.02
C ILE A 99 -0.07 19.64 -8.62
N LEU A 100 -0.31 19.86 -7.32
CA LEU A 100 -0.88 21.10 -6.80
C LEU A 100 0.17 22.20 -6.62
N ALA A 101 1.44 21.91 -6.89
CA ALA A 101 2.57 22.80 -6.65
C ALA A 101 2.56 23.41 -5.23
N THR A 102 2.20 22.58 -4.23
CA THR A 102 2.04 22.98 -2.83
C THR A 102 3.13 22.32 -2.01
N GLU A 103 3.82 23.10 -1.18
CA GLU A 103 4.65 22.56 -0.12
C GLU A 103 3.73 22.23 1.07
N MET A 104 3.75 20.99 1.52
CA MET A 104 3.01 20.54 2.69
C MET A 104 3.95 20.46 3.89
N ASP A 105 3.53 21.06 5.00
CA ASP A 105 4.19 20.80 6.27
C ASP A 105 3.83 19.41 6.83
N ALA A 106 4.44 19.00 7.93
CA ALA A 106 4.24 17.66 8.48
C ALA A 106 2.78 17.40 8.90
N PRO A 107 2.08 18.31 9.60
CA PRO A 107 0.67 18.14 9.90
C PRO A 107 -0.24 18.05 8.67
N GLU A 108 0.04 18.83 7.64
CA GLU A 108 -0.71 18.81 6.37
C GLU A 108 -0.51 17.52 5.61
N PHE A 109 0.73 17.05 5.52
CA PHE A 109 1.04 15.76 4.89
C PHE A 109 0.32 14.63 5.61
N LEU A 110 0.34 14.63 6.94
CA LEU A 110 -0.36 13.65 7.74
C LEU A 110 -1.89 13.70 7.55
N ALA A 111 -2.48 14.89 7.43
CA ALA A 111 -3.89 15.05 7.14
C ALA A 111 -4.28 14.43 5.80
N GLN A 112 -3.41 14.52 4.79
CA GLN A 112 -3.63 13.84 3.50
C GLN A 112 -3.49 12.32 3.62
N LEU A 113 -2.56 11.81 4.42
CA LEU A 113 -2.49 10.37 4.72
C LEU A 113 -3.74 9.87 5.43
N GLU A 114 -4.28 10.65 6.36
CA GLU A 114 -5.55 10.33 7.03
C GLU A 114 -6.72 10.27 6.03
N ALA A 115 -6.73 11.17 5.04
CA ALA A 115 -7.73 11.17 3.97
C ALA A 115 -7.61 9.92 3.09
N GLU A 116 -6.40 9.55 2.66
CA GLU A 116 -6.15 8.31 1.90
C GLU A 116 -6.55 7.06 2.69
N HIS A 117 -6.25 7.03 3.99
CA HIS A 117 -6.63 5.92 4.86
C HIS A 117 -8.14 5.77 4.99
N ARG A 118 -8.86 6.89 5.13
CA ARG A 118 -10.31 6.91 5.36
C ARG A 118 -11.13 6.31 4.22
N ILE A 119 -10.65 6.43 2.99
CA ILE A 119 -11.37 5.93 1.80
C ILE A 119 -11.16 4.43 1.56
N LYS A 120 -10.24 3.80 2.28
CA LYS A 120 -9.95 2.37 2.10
C LYS A 120 -11.14 1.50 2.52
N PRO A 121 -11.46 0.43 1.75
CA PRO A 121 -12.59 -0.44 2.06
C PRO A 121 -12.50 -1.05 3.46
N GLU A 122 -11.32 -1.51 3.87
CA GLU A 122 -11.07 -2.14 5.18
C GLU A 122 -11.38 -1.19 6.34
N VAL A 123 -11.06 0.10 6.18
CA VAL A 123 -11.33 1.15 7.18
C VAL A 123 -12.83 1.48 7.23
N ARG A 124 -13.48 1.52 6.08
CA ARG A 124 -14.92 1.80 5.99
C ARG A 124 -15.75 0.67 6.58
N GLU A 125 -15.38 -0.58 6.33
CA GLU A 125 -16.03 -1.77 6.88
C GLU A 125 -15.89 -1.81 8.40
N ALA A 126 -14.70 -1.58 8.93
CA ALA A 126 -14.46 -1.54 10.36
C ALA A 126 -15.30 -0.46 11.08
N ARG A 127 -15.49 0.71 10.46
CA ARG A 127 -16.37 1.77 10.97
C ARG A 127 -17.84 1.40 10.91
N GLY A 128 -18.27 0.72 9.86
CA GLY A 128 -19.65 0.23 9.71
C GLY A 128 -20.03 -0.79 10.78
N MET A 129 -19.10 -1.64 11.22
CA MET A 129 -19.32 -2.62 12.30
C MET A 129 -19.32 -2.01 13.71
N GLY A 130 -18.81 -0.79 13.87
CA GLY A 130 -18.78 -0.09 15.16
C GLY A 130 -20.10 0.58 15.56
N PHE A 131 -21.15 0.47 14.74
CA PHE A 131 -22.47 1.08 14.97
C PHE A 131 -23.53 0.10 15.47
N LEU A 132 -23.17 -1.04 15.94
CA LEU A 132 -24.10 -1.99 16.54
C LEU A 132 -24.09 -1.91 18.06
#